data_09d64592b3f3d31ffa0eac333443b8dc
#
_entry.id   09d64592b3f3d31ffa0eac333443b8dc
#
_cell.length_a   1.000
_cell.length_b   1.000
_cell.length_c   1.000
_cell.angle_alpha   90.00
_cell.angle_beta   90.00
_cell.angle_gamma   90.00
#
_symmetry.space_group_name_H-M   'P 1'
#
loop_
_entity.id
_entity.type
_entity.pdbx_description
1 polymer ?
#
loop_
_entity_poly.entity_id
_entity_poly.type
_entity_poly.pdbx_seq_one_letter_code
_entity_poly.pdbx_strand_id
1 'polypeptide(L)'
;TPEAEAEVFLDPNKLSDDGTVALAATSFSKDGKYFAYATAASGSDWVEIRVMEAESKRLLDDRIEWVKFSGATWAPDGKGFYYSAYDAPKKGVYSSKNEFQKVYYHKIGTPQSADRLVYSDPEHPLRYFNAWQSDDSRWIFIMSSEGTSGSEILYKRSNARKFDVLLKGFEHDYGIVECENNQLYVMTNEGAENYHLIK
;
A
#
# COMPACT_ATOMS: atom_id res chain seq x y z
N THR A 1 26.37 -1.58 -10.37
CA THR A 1 27.44 -0.61 -10.02
C THR A 1 27.22 0.67 -10.80
N PRO A 2 27.73 1.84 -10.34
CA PRO A 2 27.60 3.10 -11.08
C PRO A 2 28.17 3.08 -12.49
N GLU A 3 29.06 2.13 -12.79
CA GLU A 3 29.70 1.94 -14.09
C GLU A 3 28.93 0.98 -15.02
N ALA A 4 27.87 0.33 -14.53
CA ALA A 4 27.06 -0.56 -15.36
C ALA A 4 26.20 0.26 -16.34
N GLU A 5 26.04 -0.22 -17.55
CA GLU A 5 25.08 0.35 -18.49
C GLU A 5 23.64 0.14 -17.97
N ALA A 6 22.81 1.18 -18.11
CA ALA A 6 21.42 1.08 -17.73
C ALA A 6 20.65 0.15 -18.69
N GLU A 7 19.88 -0.76 -18.13
CA GLU A 7 18.97 -1.60 -18.91
C GLU A 7 17.51 -1.32 -18.55
N VAL A 8 16.60 -1.56 -19.50
CA VAL A 8 15.16 -1.46 -19.23
C VAL A 8 14.74 -2.67 -18.39
N PHE A 9 14.30 -2.40 -17.16
CA PHE A 9 13.82 -3.42 -16.24
C PHE A 9 12.37 -3.80 -16.54
N LEU A 10 11.48 -2.80 -16.63
CA LEU A 10 10.07 -2.91 -17.03
C LEU A 10 9.75 -1.79 -18.01
N ASP A 11 9.10 -2.12 -19.12
CA ASP A 11 8.64 -1.14 -20.12
C ASP A 11 7.11 -1.12 -20.14
N PRO A 12 6.46 -0.10 -19.54
CA PRO A 12 5.00 -0.02 -19.54
C PRO A 12 4.39 0.06 -20.95
N ASN A 13 5.14 0.56 -21.94
CA ASN A 13 4.67 0.64 -23.34
C ASN A 13 4.46 -0.74 -23.99
N LYS A 14 4.98 -1.79 -23.36
CA LYS A 14 4.81 -3.19 -23.80
C LYS A 14 3.72 -3.94 -23.04
N LEU A 15 3.03 -3.29 -22.10
CA LEU A 15 1.98 -3.93 -21.29
C LEU A 15 0.62 -3.96 -22.00
N SER A 16 0.44 -3.15 -23.06
CA SER A 16 -0.75 -3.17 -23.91
C SER A 16 -0.38 -2.78 -25.35
N ASP A 17 -1.08 -3.36 -26.33
CA ASP A 17 -0.84 -3.07 -27.75
C ASP A 17 -1.29 -1.65 -28.15
N ASP A 18 -2.26 -1.09 -27.44
CA ASP A 18 -2.85 0.23 -27.70
C ASP A 18 -2.25 1.37 -26.86
N GLY A 19 -1.25 1.05 -25.99
CA GLY A 19 -0.58 2.04 -25.14
C GLY A 19 -1.47 2.66 -24.05
N THR A 20 -2.63 2.07 -23.73
CA THR A 20 -3.57 2.62 -22.75
C THR A 20 -3.26 2.22 -21.31
N VAL A 21 -2.28 1.34 -21.09
CA VAL A 21 -1.86 0.90 -19.76
C VAL A 21 -0.69 1.76 -19.26
N ALA A 22 -0.90 2.40 -18.11
CA ALA A 22 0.12 3.21 -17.44
C ALA A 22 0.61 2.52 -16.16
N LEU A 23 1.90 2.72 -15.85
CA LEU A 23 2.48 2.32 -14.57
C LEU A 23 2.06 3.33 -13.49
N ALA A 24 1.37 2.85 -12.46
CA ALA A 24 0.83 3.68 -11.38
C ALA A 24 1.70 3.66 -10.12
N ALA A 25 2.27 2.51 -9.77
CA ALA A 25 3.14 2.36 -8.61
C ALA A 25 4.11 1.19 -8.79
N THR A 26 5.23 1.25 -8.07
CA THR A 26 6.24 0.19 -8.05
C THR A 26 6.84 0.05 -6.67
N SER A 27 7.21 -1.17 -6.28
CA SER A 27 7.96 -1.42 -5.05
C SER A 27 8.74 -2.72 -5.12
N PHE A 28 9.95 -2.72 -4.58
CA PHE A 28 10.74 -3.93 -4.37
C PHE A 28 10.52 -4.49 -2.97
N SER A 29 10.54 -5.82 -2.83
CA SER A 29 10.68 -6.44 -1.51
C SER A 29 12.03 -6.02 -0.90
N LYS A 30 12.11 -6.00 0.44
CA LYS A 30 13.30 -5.49 1.15
C LYS A 30 14.58 -6.28 0.81
N ASP A 31 14.43 -7.56 0.52
CA ASP A 31 15.52 -8.45 0.08
C ASP A 31 15.84 -8.34 -1.43
N GLY A 32 15.11 -7.51 -2.17
CA GLY A 32 15.25 -7.32 -3.62
C GLY A 32 14.79 -8.49 -4.49
N LYS A 33 14.20 -9.53 -3.89
CA LYS A 33 13.81 -10.75 -4.61
C LYS A 33 12.59 -10.56 -5.51
N TYR A 34 11.62 -9.78 -5.05
CA TYR A 34 10.37 -9.54 -5.76
C TYR A 34 10.18 -8.07 -6.08
N PHE A 35 9.53 -7.83 -7.21
CA PHE A 35 9.12 -6.53 -7.67
C PHE A 35 7.61 -6.54 -7.89
N ALA A 36 6.88 -5.69 -7.14
CA ALA A 36 5.47 -5.45 -7.34
C ALA A 36 5.28 -4.16 -8.13
N TYR A 37 4.38 -4.19 -9.11
CA TYR A 37 4.01 -3.02 -9.88
C TYR A 37 2.49 -2.95 -10.06
N ALA A 38 1.96 -1.77 -10.01
CA ALA A 38 0.55 -1.50 -10.23
C ALA A 38 0.35 -0.83 -11.58
N THR A 39 -0.63 -1.27 -12.34
CA THR A 39 -1.00 -0.71 -13.64
C THR A 39 -2.41 -0.18 -13.63
N ALA A 40 -2.62 0.96 -14.26
CA ALA A 40 -3.93 1.55 -14.53
C ALA A 40 -4.23 1.47 -16.03
N ALA A 41 -5.43 1.01 -16.39
CA ALA A 41 -5.86 0.92 -17.77
C ALA A 41 -6.78 2.09 -18.16
N SER A 42 -6.58 2.66 -19.36
CA SER A 42 -7.46 3.65 -19.97
C SER A 42 -7.80 4.87 -19.10
N GLY A 43 -6.84 5.35 -18.32
CA GLY A 43 -7.01 6.49 -17.43
C GLY A 43 -7.88 6.22 -16.20
N SER A 44 -8.14 4.97 -15.87
CA SER A 44 -8.86 4.57 -14.65
C SER A 44 -8.02 4.84 -13.40
N ASP A 45 -8.69 5.20 -12.31
CA ASP A 45 -8.07 5.21 -10.97
C ASP A 45 -7.96 3.80 -10.35
N TRP A 46 -8.62 2.82 -10.93
CA TRP A 46 -8.48 1.42 -10.55
C TRP A 46 -7.16 0.88 -11.05
N VAL A 47 -6.43 0.23 -10.17
CA VAL A 47 -5.16 -0.40 -10.51
C VAL A 47 -5.18 -1.89 -10.24
N GLU A 48 -4.39 -2.61 -11.02
CA GLU A 48 -4.10 -4.03 -10.82
C GLU A 48 -2.65 -4.15 -10.37
N ILE A 49 -2.40 -4.85 -9.26
CA ILE A 49 -1.03 -5.15 -8.81
C ILE A 49 -0.61 -6.50 -9.35
N ARG A 50 0.58 -6.55 -9.94
CA ARG A 50 1.26 -7.74 -10.41
C ARG A 50 2.61 -7.88 -9.71
N VAL A 51 3.11 -9.09 -9.63
CA VAL A 51 4.40 -9.39 -9.01
C VAL A 51 5.29 -10.18 -9.95
N MET A 52 6.58 -9.85 -9.99
CA MET A 52 7.60 -10.63 -10.69
C MET A 52 8.80 -10.92 -9.79
N GLU A 53 9.51 -11.96 -10.10
CA GLU A 53 10.86 -12.16 -9.57
C GLU A 53 11.80 -11.13 -10.19
N ALA A 54 12.55 -10.40 -9.35
CA ALA A 54 13.35 -9.28 -9.83
C ALA A 54 14.52 -9.72 -10.71
N GLU A 55 15.21 -10.80 -10.35
CA GLU A 55 16.40 -11.28 -11.08
C GLU A 55 16.03 -11.87 -12.45
N SER A 56 15.07 -12.78 -12.47
CA SER A 56 14.66 -13.48 -13.70
C SER A 56 13.68 -12.71 -14.57
N LYS A 57 13.09 -11.63 -14.03
CA LYS A 57 11.95 -10.88 -14.61
C LYS A 57 10.73 -11.76 -14.90
N ARG A 58 10.64 -12.92 -14.26
CA ARG A 58 9.53 -13.87 -14.42
C ARG A 58 8.30 -13.35 -13.69
N LEU A 59 7.22 -13.13 -14.44
CA LEU A 59 5.94 -12.77 -13.87
C LEU A 59 5.38 -13.95 -13.06
N LEU A 60 4.88 -13.67 -11.87
CA LEU A 60 4.18 -14.62 -11.02
C LEU A 60 2.67 -14.60 -11.30
N ASP A 61 1.95 -15.58 -10.77
CA ASP A 61 0.49 -15.67 -10.90
C ASP A 61 -0.25 -14.69 -9.97
N ASP A 62 0.50 -14.03 -9.08
CA ASP A 62 -0.04 -13.03 -8.14
C ASP A 62 -0.65 -11.86 -8.91
N ARG A 63 -1.97 -11.70 -8.75
CA ARG A 63 -2.78 -10.68 -9.40
C ARG A 63 -3.80 -10.14 -8.41
N ILE A 64 -3.71 -8.85 -8.13
CA ILE A 64 -4.55 -8.17 -7.15
C ILE A 64 -5.38 -7.11 -7.87
N GLU A 65 -6.69 -7.25 -7.82
CA GLU A 65 -7.66 -6.37 -8.45
C GLU A 65 -8.39 -5.48 -7.42
N TRP A 66 -9.14 -4.53 -7.90
CA TRP A 66 -10.00 -3.62 -7.11
C TRP A 66 -9.20 -2.74 -6.14
N VAL A 67 -7.96 -2.47 -6.48
CA VAL A 67 -7.08 -1.57 -5.75
C VAL A 67 -7.30 -0.15 -6.23
N LYS A 68 -7.37 0.79 -5.30
CA LYS A 68 -7.46 2.22 -5.57
C LYS A 68 -6.86 3.01 -4.42
N PHE A 69 -6.11 4.07 -4.71
CA PHE A 69 -5.38 4.89 -3.73
C PHE A 69 -4.38 4.09 -2.86
N SER A 70 -3.86 3.01 -3.39
CA SER A 70 -2.95 2.11 -2.69
C SER A 70 -2.00 1.43 -3.68
N GLY A 71 -0.91 0.89 -3.16
CA GLY A 71 0.05 0.04 -3.85
C GLY A 71 0.47 -1.13 -2.97
N ALA A 72 1.50 -1.85 -3.36
CA ALA A 72 2.08 -2.93 -2.56
C ALA A 72 3.08 -2.37 -1.56
N THR A 73 2.80 -2.50 -0.27
CA THR A 73 3.71 -2.17 0.82
C THR A 73 4.26 -3.46 1.42
N TRP A 74 5.49 -3.80 1.10
CA TRP A 74 6.10 -5.07 1.49
C TRP A 74 6.25 -5.23 2.99
N ALA A 75 5.93 -6.42 3.48
CA ALA A 75 6.35 -6.83 4.81
C ALA A 75 7.88 -7.02 4.85
N PRO A 76 8.54 -6.75 5.99
CA PRO A 76 10.01 -6.80 6.10
C PRO A 76 10.62 -8.15 5.76
N ASP A 77 9.85 -9.24 5.91
CA ASP A 77 10.30 -10.62 5.61
C ASP A 77 10.20 -10.99 4.12
N GLY A 78 9.71 -10.08 3.28
CA GLY A 78 9.56 -10.26 1.83
C GLY A 78 8.57 -11.33 1.41
N LYS A 79 7.79 -11.94 2.34
CA LYS A 79 6.86 -13.04 2.00
C LYS A 79 5.51 -12.57 1.49
N GLY A 80 5.25 -11.26 1.55
CA GLY A 80 4.00 -10.67 1.12
C GLY A 80 3.99 -9.18 1.35
N PHE A 81 2.85 -8.56 1.05
CA PHE A 81 2.68 -7.12 1.16
C PHE A 81 1.27 -6.75 1.64
N TYR A 82 1.17 -5.56 2.20
CA TYR A 82 -0.10 -4.92 2.51
C TYR A 82 -0.57 -4.11 1.31
N TYR A 83 -1.89 -4.08 1.12
CA TYR A 83 -2.54 -3.24 0.13
C TYR A 83 -3.96 -2.89 0.59
N SER A 84 -4.54 -1.85 0.02
CA SER A 84 -5.91 -1.47 0.29
C SER A 84 -6.76 -1.61 -0.97
N ALA A 85 -7.93 -2.20 -0.82
CA ALA A 85 -8.84 -2.46 -1.92
C ALA A 85 -10.29 -2.27 -1.51
N TYR A 86 -11.15 -2.14 -2.50
CA TYR A 86 -12.61 -2.13 -2.35
C TYR A 86 -13.18 -3.48 -2.75
N ASP A 87 -14.43 -3.73 -2.40
CA ASP A 87 -15.15 -4.89 -2.92
C ASP A 87 -15.36 -4.74 -4.43
N ALA A 88 -15.36 -5.86 -5.15
CA ALA A 88 -15.64 -5.87 -6.59
C ALA A 88 -16.94 -5.12 -6.91
N PRO A 89 -16.96 -4.19 -7.88
CA PRO A 89 -18.13 -3.42 -8.20
C PRO A 89 -19.30 -4.31 -8.65
N LYS A 90 -20.46 -4.15 -8.03
CA LYS A 90 -21.69 -4.88 -8.41
C LYS A 90 -22.35 -4.35 -9.69
N LYS A 91 -22.08 -3.10 -10.05
CA LYS A 91 -22.56 -2.42 -11.25
C LYS A 91 -21.41 -1.61 -11.83
N GLY A 92 -21.26 -1.56 -13.13
CA GLY A 92 -20.21 -0.93 -13.92
C GLY A 92 -19.08 -0.21 -13.15
N VAL A 93 -17.86 -0.48 -13.48
CA VAL A 93 -16.64 -0.04 -12.78
C VAL A 93 -16.59 1.48 -12.53
N TYR A 94 -17.14 2.28 -13.48
CA TYR A 94 -17.11 3.76 -13.41
C TYR A 94 -18.23 4.38 -12.60
N SER A 95 -19.26 3.62 -12.20
CA SER A 95 -20.42 4.14 -11.45
C SER A 95 -20.44 3.70 -9.98
N SER A 96 -19.44 2.96 -9.55
CA SER A 96 -19.34 2.48 -8.18
C SER A 96 -18.77 3.56 -7.27
N LYS A 97 -19.40 3.78 -6.12
CA LYS A 97 -18.86 4.64 -5.08
C LYS A 97 -17.62 4.00 -4.45
N ASN A 98 -16.64 4.82 -4.11
CA ASN A 98 -15.46 4.39 -3.36
C ASN A 98 -15.80 4.42 -1.86
N GLU A 99 -16.50 3.40 -1.38
CA GLU A 99 -16.93 3.27 0.01
C GLU A 99 -16.41 1.96 0.60
N PHE A 100 -16.07 1.98 1.89
CA PHE A 100 -15.64 0.81 2.66
C PHE A 100 -14.34 0.18 2.16
N GLN A 101 -13.33 0.99 1.94
CA GLN A 101 -11.98 0.47 1.65
C GLN A 101 -11.51 -0.43 2.80
N LYS A 102 -10.79 -1.49 2.48
CA LYS A 102 -10.28 -2.48 3.43
C LYS A 102 -8.80 -2.68 3.20
N VAL A 103 -8.09 -2.97 4.27
CA VAL A 103 -6.67 -3.35 4.20
C VAL A 103 -6.54 -4.87 4.21
N TYR A 104 -5.76 -5.38 3.29
CA TYR A 104 -5.44 -6.80 3.16
C TYR A 104 -3.94 -7.04 3.25
N TYR A 105 -3.59 -8.28 3.58
CA TYR A 105 -2.24 -8.81 3.45
C TYR A 105 -2.27 -9.93 2.43
N HIS A 106 -1.53 -9.75 1.35
CA HIS A 106 -1.31 -10.75 0.30
C HIS A 106 -0.03 -11.52 0.57
N LYS A 107 -0.11 -12.85 0.53
CA LYS A 107 1.06 -13.72 0.61
C LYS A 107 1.47 -14.14 -0.80
N ILE A 108 2.72 -13.96 -1.17
CA ILE A 108 3.23 -14.34 -2.49
C ILE A 108 2.95 -15.80 -2.80
N GLY A 109 2.47 -16.05 -4.03
CA GLY A 109 2.14 -17.37 -4.54
C GLY A 109 0.76 -17.89 -4.08
N THR A 110 -0.11 -17.02 -3.56
CA THR A 110 -1.49 -17.39 -3.23
C THR A 110 -2.50 -16.57 -4.04
N PRO A 111 -3.70 -17.07 -4.31
CA PRO A 111 -4.72 -16.28 -4.99
C PRO A 111 -5.23 -15.15 -4.07
N GLN A 112 -5.64 -14.02 -4.64
CA GLN A 112 -6.23 -12.88 -3.91
C GLN A 112 -7.39 -13.28 -2.99
N SER A 113 -8.18 -14.29 -3.37
CA SER A 113 -9.28 -14.80 -2.55
C SER A 113 -8.85 -15.42 -1.20
N ALA A 114 -7.55 -15.74 -1.06
CA ALA A 114 -6.96 -16.24 0.18
C ALA A 114 -6.36 -15.12 1.05
N ASP A 115 -6.44 -13.86 0.62
CA ASP A 115 -5.84 -12.74 1.32
C ASP A 115 -6.50 -12.49 2.67
N ARG A 116 -5.66 -12.21 3.62
CA ARG A 116 -6.10 -11.98 5.00
C ARG A 116 -6.55 -10.53 5.18
N LEU A 117 -7.81 -10.34 5.58
CA LEU A 117 -8.29 -9.04 6.03
C LEU A 117 -7.50 -8.58 7.26
N VAL A 118 -6.88 -7.41 7.18
CA VAL A 118 -6.07 -6.81 8.26
C VAL A 118 -6.86 -5.76 9.02
N TYR A 119 -7.60 -4.91 8.27
CA TYR A 119 -8.40 -3.83 8.86
C TYR A 119 -9.58 -3.46 7.97
N SER A 120 -10.68 -3.04 8.62
CA SER A 120 -11.83 -2.42 7.98
C SER A 120 -12.53 -1.51 8.99
N ASP A 121 -13.16 -0.44 8.51
CA ASP A 121 -13.96 0.48 9.30
C ASP A 121 -15.37 0.62 8.70
N PRO A 122 -16.35 -0.14 9.19
CA PRO A 122 -17.72 -0.10 8.68
C PRO A 122 -18.50 1.14 9.09
N GLU A 123 -18.01 1.89 10.10
CA GLU A 123 -18.69 3.10 10.59
C GLU A 123 -18.34 4.34 9.75
N HIS A 124 -17.21 4.33 9.05
CA HIS A 124 -16.73 5.46 8.27
C HIS A 124 -16.45 5.06 6.80
N PRO A 125 -17.48 4.99 5.96
CA PRO A 125 -17.38 4.41 4.61
C PRO A 125 -16.44 5.17 3.68
N LEU A 126 -16.16 6.44 3.92
CA LEU A 126 -15.34 7.28 3.03
C LEU A 126 -13.87 7.29 3.41
N ARG A 127 -13.48 6.67 4.52
CA ARG A 127 -12.07 6.57 4.91
C ARG A 127 -11.31 5.67 3.97
N TYR A 128 -10.07 6.04 3.70
CA TYR A 128 -9.12 5.24 2.98
C TYR A 128 -7.85 5.02 3.81
N PHE A 129 -7.17 3.91 3.55
CA PHE A 129 -6.16 3.38 4.44
C PHE A 129 -4.89 3.04 3.69
N ASN A 130 -3.75 3.28 4.34
CA ASN A 130 -2.47 2.71 3.96
C ASN A 130 -1.89 1.97 5.15
N ALA A 131 -1.30 0.80 4.91
CA ALA A 131 -0.76 -0.03 5.97
C ALA A 131 0.70 -0.39 5.70
N TRP A 132 1.49 -0.49 6.76
CA TRP A 132 2.86 -0.98 6.70
C TRP A 132 3.24 -1.65 8.01
N GLN A 133 4.36 -2.34 7.99
CA GLN A 133 4.93 -3.01 9.16
C GLN A 133 6.29 -2.41 9.46
N SER A 134 6.61 -2.25 10.76
CA SER A 134 7.95 -1.83 11.18
C SER A 134 9.02 -2.81 10.73
N ASP A 135 10.22 -2.32 10.48
CA ASP A 135 11.36 -3.08 9.98
C ASP A 135 11.72 -4.29 10.86
N ASP A 136 11.52 -4.17 12.16
CA ASP A 136 11.70 -5.25 13.12
C ASP A 136 10.51 -6.24 13.18
N SER A 137 9.52 -6.05 12.31
CA SER A 137 8.30 -6.85 12.19
C SER A 137 7.41 -6.87 13.44
N ARG A 138 7.66 -6.05 14.45
CA ARG A 138 6.91 -6.05 15.72
C ARG A 138 5.59 -5.31 15.65
N TRP A 139 5.50 -4.27 14.81
CA TRP A 139 4.37 -3.38 14.77
C TRP A 139 3.75 -3.32 13.38
N ILE A 140 2.44 -3.22 13.32
CA ILE A 140 1.68 -2.90 12.12
C ILE A 140 0.99 -1.56 12.36
N PHE A 141 1.16 -0.65 11.41
CA PHE A 141 0.55 0.67 11.40
C PHE A 141 -0.47 0.79 10.28
N ILE A 142 -1.48 1.61 10.52
CA ILE A 142 -2.45 2.03 9.50
C ILE A 142 -2.54 3.55 9.58
N MET A 143 -2.33 4.20 8.46
CA MET A 143 -2.71 5.58 8.25
C MET A 143 -4.13 5.62 7.69
N SER A 144 -5.03 6.30 8.37
CA SER A 144 -6.41 6.53 7.97
C SER A 144 -6.58 7.99 7.54
N SER A 145 -7.24 8.24 6.43
CA SER A 145 -7.51 9.58 5.89
C SER A 145 -8.96 9.70 5.42
N GLU A 146 -9.53 10.90 5.53
CA GLU A 146 -10.90 11.21 5.07
C GLU A 146 -10.93 12.19 3.90
N GLY A 147 -9.82 12.83 3.61
CA GLY A 147 -9.68 13.87 2.59
C GLY A 147 -8.27 13.98 2.06
N THR A 148 -7.93 15.15 1.54
CA THR A 148 -6.60 15.45 0.97
C THR A 148 -5.58 15.88 2.01
N SER A 149 -6.01 16.18 3.23
CA SER A 149 -5.16 16.56 4.36
C SER A 149 -5.72 15.96 5.65
N GLY A 150 -4.86 15.84 6.63
CA GLY A 150 -5.18 15.23 7.91
C GLY A 150 -5.17 13.70 7.88
N SER A 151 -4.58 13.11 8.91
CA SER A 151 -4.51 11.65 9.04
C SER A 151 -4.56 11.20 10.49
N GLU A 152 -5.15 10.05 10.72
CA GLU A 152 -5.13 9.33 11.98
C GLU A 152 -4.20 8.13 11.85
N ILE A 153 -3.40 7.84 12.86
CA ILE A 153 -2.52 6.68 12.89
C ILE A 153 -3.03 5.66 13.90
N LEU A 154 -3.31 4.47 13.40
CA LEU A 154 -3.60 3.30 14.21
C LEU A 154 -2.40 2.37 14.25
N TYR A 155 -2.26 1.62 15.33
CA TYR A 155 -1.17 0.67 15.49
C TYR A 155 -1.60 -0.57 16.25
N LYS A 156 -0.85 -1.65 16.05
CA LYS A 156 -0.92 -2.84 16.88
C LYS A 156 0.40 -3.61 16.87
N ARG A 157 0.61 -4.47 17.86
CA ARG A 157 1.64 -5.51 17.73
C ARG A 157 1.24 -6.50 16.64
N SER A 158 2.21 -7.02 15.92
CA SER A 158 1.96 -7.93 14.78
C SER A 158 1.15 -9.16 15.18
N ASN A 159 1.26 -9.63 16.41
CA ASN A 159 0.50 -10.75 16.96
C ASN A 159 -0.81 -10.35 17.66
N ALA A 160 -1.10 -9.07 17.79
CA ALA A 160 -2.34 -8.58 18.38
C ALA A 160 -3.51 -8.66 17.39
N ARG A 161 -4.73 -8.74 17.91
CA ARG A 161 -5.95 -8.81 17.10
C ARG A 161 -6.53 -7.45 16.78
N LYS A 162 -6.42 -6.50 17.71
CA LYS A 162 -7.04 -5.18 17.60
C LYS A 162 -6.01 -4.09 17.37
N PHE A 163 -6.41 -3.08 16.64
CA PHE A 163 -5.68 -1.82 16.52
C PHE A 163 -6.13 -0.87 17.63
N ASP A 164 -5.18 -0.09 18.13
CA ASP A 164 -5.39 1.05 19.01
C ASP A 164 -5.05 2.33 18.22
N VAL A 165 -5.64 3.45 18.61
CA VAL A 165 -5.34 4.75 18.03
C VAL A 165 -4.06 5.28 18.67
N LEU A 166 -3.07 5.62 17.85
CA LEU A 166 -1.81 6.23 18.29
C LEU A 166 -1.90 7.75 18.24
N LEU A 167 -2.27 8.28 17.06
CA LEU A 167 -2.43 9.72 16.81
C LEU A 167 -3.85 9.93 16.26
N LYS A 168 -4.64 10.69 16.98
CA LYS A 168 -6.09 10.79 16.75
C LYS A 168 -6.45 12.09 16.00
N GLY A 169 -7.42 11.96 15.11
CA GLY A 169 -8.06 13.09 14.42
C GLY A 169 -7.49 13.33 13.03
N PHE A 170 -8.15 14.25 12.31
CA PHE A 170 -7.84 14.57 10.91
C PHE A 170 -7.53 16.06 10.74
N GLU A 171 -7.19 16.74 11.82
CA GLU A 171 -6.87 18.17 11.81
C GLU A 171 -5.42 18.42 11.40
N HIS A 172 -4.57 17.42 11.57
CA HIS A 172 -3.14 17.47 11.27
C HIS A 172 -2.72 16.26 10.43
N ASP A 173 -1.62 16.45 9.72
CA ASP A 173 -0.95 15.37 9.01
C ASP A 173 0.04 14.67 9.94
N TYR A 174 0.02 13.34 9.92
CA TYR A 174 0.98 12.50 10.63
C TYR A 174 1.57 11.48 9.68
N GLY A 175 2.89 11.44 9.58
CA GLY A 175 3.64 10.45 8.81
C GLY A 175 4.69 9.78 9.68
N ILE A 176 4.60 8.48 9.89
CA ILE A 176 5.66 7.74 10.59
C ILE A 176 6.86 7.65 9.65
N VAL A 177 7.98 8.23 10.08
CA VAL A 177 9.24 8.23 9.35
C VAL A 177 10.04 6.99 9.68
N GLU A 178 10.08 6.59 10.96
CA GLU A 178 10.85 5.45 11.41
C GLU A 178 10.28 4.88 12.72
N CYS A 179 10.45 3.58 12.90
CA CYS A 179 10.14 2.87 14.14
C CYS A 179 11.33 2.01 14.57
N GLU A 180 12.17 2.54 15.44
CA GLU A 180 13.38 1.89 15.91
C GLU A 180 13.43 1.84 17.44
N ASN A 181 13.83 0.70 18.02
CA ASN A 181 14.01 0.52 19.47
C ASN A 181 12.79 0.94 20.34
N ASN A 182 11.56 0.67 19.87
CA ASN A 182 10.29 1.14 20.45
C ASN A 182 10.13 2.68 20.48
N GLN A 183 10.85 3.38 19.64
CA GLN A 183 10.70 4.82 19.44
C GLN A 183 10.15 5.07 18.05
N LEU A 184 9.17 5.96 17.98
CA LEU A 184 8.59 6.41 16.73
C LEU A 184 9.09 7.82 16.44
N TYR A 185 9.50 8.03 15.20
CA TYR A 185 9.81 9.34 14.66
C TYR A 185 8.68 9.71 13.71
N VAL A 186 7.96 10.76 14.04
CA VAL A 186 6.75 11.17 13.32
C VAL A 186 6.96 12.58 12.78
N MET A 187 6.75 12.74 11.48
CA MET A 187 6.65 14.04 10.84
C MET A 187 5.21 14.53 10.95
N THR A 188 5.00 15.77 11.43
CA THR A 188 3.66 16.35 11.59
C THR A 188 3.68 17.85 11.41
N ASN A 189 2.53 18.40 10.99
CA ASN A 189 2.28 19.85 10.98
C ASN A 189 1.55 20.35 12.24
N GLU A 190 1.28 19.49 13.22
CA GLU A 190 0.70 19.89 14.50
C GLU A 190 1.62 20.89 15.23
N GLY A 191 1.15 22.12 15.42
CA GLY A 191 1.93 23.18 16.02
C GLY A 191 3.10 23.73 15.17
N ALA A 192 3.22 23.31 13.90
CA ALA A 192 4.30 23.71 12.99
C ALA A 192 3.86 23.69 11.53
N GLU A 193 3.49 24.82 10.96
CA GLU A 193 2.97 24.93 9.58
C GLU A 193 3.89 24.32 8.51
N ASN A 194 5.20 24.34 8.72
CA ASN A 194 6.20 23.79 7.79
C ASN A 194 6.66 22.37 8.18
N TYR A 195 5.88 21.66 8.98
CA TYR A 195 6.20 20.37 9.59
C TYR A 195 7.41 20.41 10.54
N HIS A 196 7.41 19.47 11.46
CA HIS A 196 8.54 19.14 12.31
C HIS A 196 8.57 17.64 12.58
N LEU A 197 9.71 17.17 13.08
CA LEU A 197 9.89 15.79 13.51
C LEU A 197 9.73 15.72 15.03
N ILE A 198 8.80 14.88 15.48
CA ILE A 198 8.60 14.55 16.89
C ILE A 198 8.99 13.11 17.17
N LYS A 199 9.26 12.81 18.45
CA LYS A 199 9.64 11.48 18.92
C LYS A 199 8.75 11.05 20.07
#